data_6d1ce63bada531ad24684325ed507e17
#
_entry.id   6d1ce63bada531ad24684325ed507e17
#
_cell.length_a   1.000
_cell.length_b   1.000
_cell.length_c   1.000
_cell.angle_alpha   90.00
_cell.angle_beta   90.00
_cell.angle_gamma   90.00
#
_symmetry.space_group_name_H-M   'P 1'
#
loop_
_entity.id
_entity.type
_entity.pdbx_description
1 polymer ?
#
loop_
_entity_poly.entity_id
_entity_poly.type
_entity_poly.pdbx_seq_one_letter_code
_entity_poly.pdbx_strand_id
1 'polypeptide(L)'
;MPYLDTSASGGGNTPLRRTPRDGYNLPISKLYGVPTRVRLALKVHKITTGAQLLAAAGNPAARQLLAERARITSTQLELLVVRADLARVHGVGVVFGLMLEELGILKVQDLAACDPHELHDRLRRYNESVRAARRSPTLDEVQAWVAQAHSLPILVT
;
A
#
# COMPACT_ATOMS: atom_id res chain seq x y z
N MET A 1 9.07 17.28 -51.52
CA MET A 1 8.56 16.95 -50.81
C MET A 1 8.80 16.98 -49.57
N PRO A 2 8.50 17.25 -49.08
CA PRO A 2 8.68 17.48 -47.90
C PRO A 2 8.67 16.79 -46.85
N TYR A 3 9.02 16.70 -46.16
CA TYR A 3 9.01 16.24 -45.15
C TYR A 3 8.74 16.62 -44.05
N LEU A 4 8.34 16.61 -43.65
CA LEU A 4 7.91 16.50 -42.68
C LEU A 4 8.49 16.40 -41.61
N ASP A 5 8.70 16.92 -41.17
CA ASP A 5 8.92 17.10 -39.95
C ASP A 5 8.10 16.70 -38.96
N THR A 6 8.28 15.92 -38.57
CA THR A 6 7.97 15.46 -37.45
C THR A 6 8.70 15.91 -36.40
N SER A 7 8.93 16.99 -36.34
CA SER A 7 9.28 17.42 -35.10
C SER A 7 8.29 16.95 -34.19
N ALA A 8 8.39 15.79 -33.90
CA ALA A 8 7.97 15.42 -32.65
C ALA A 8 8.61 16.35 -31.71
N SER A 9 8.13 17.48 -31.64
CA SER A 9 8.36 18.21 -30.46
C SER A 9 8.04 17.26 -29.38
N GLY A 10 9.04 16.76 -28.77
CA GLY A 10 8.85 16.00 -27.59
C GLY A 10 8.21 16.80 -26.51
N GLY A 11 7.03 17.23 -26.71
CA GLY A 11 6.19 17.41 -25.60
C GLY A 11 6.10 16.02 -24.98
N GLY A 12 6.96 15.78 -24.05
CA GLY A 12 6.93 14.55 -23.34
C GLY A 12 5.58 14.38 -22.69
N ASN A 13 4.67 13.95 -23.47
CA ASN A 13 3.48 13.35 -22.97
C ASN A 13 3.92 11.98 -22.45
N THR A 14 4.68 12.00 -21.37
CA THR A 14 4.74 10.84 -20.51
C THR A 14 3.29 10.52 -20.23
N PRO A 15 2.76 9.42 -20.76
CA PRO A 15 1.39 9.05 -20.44
C PRO A 15 1.33 9.04 -18.92
N LEU A 16 0.43 9.83 -18.37
CA LEU A 16 0.08 9.72 -16.96
C LEU A 16 -0.08 8.24 -16.74
N ARG A 17 0.86 7.64 -16.03
CA ARG A 17 0.73 6.24 -15.64
C ARG A 17 -0.61 6.15 -14.95
N ARG A 18 -1.58 5.61 -15.66
CA ARG A 18 -2.87 5.31 -15.05
C ARG A 18 -2.55 4.50 -13.81
N THR A 19 -2.91 5.04 -12.67
CA THR A 19 -2.81 4.27 -11.43
C THR A 19 -3.49 2.93 -11.71
N PRO A 20 -2.81 1.81 -11.54
CA PRO A 20 -3.42 0.53 -11.78
C PRO A 20 -4.74 0.44 -11.03
N ARG A 21 -5.74 -0.21 -11.64
CA ARG A 21 -7.08 -0.34 -11.03
C ARG A 21 -7.02 -0.78 -9.56
N ASP A 22 -6.07 -1.64 -9.24
CA ASP A 22 -5.92 -2.22 -7.90
C ASP A 22 -5.01 -1.38 -6.99
N GLY A 23 -4.56 -0.23 -7.46
CA GLY A 23 -3.69 0.65 -6.70
C GLY A 23 -2.20 0.44 -6.95
N TYR A 24 -1.39 1.01 -6.09
CA TYR A 24 0.05 0.96 -6.20
C TYR A 24 0.56 -0.45 -5.88
N ASN A 25 1.49 -0.96 -6.69
CA ASN A 25 2.06 -2.30 -6.50
C ASN A 25 3.54 -2.18 -6.14
N LEU A 26 3.86 -2.44 -4.88
CA LEU A 26 5.23 -2.41 -4.39
C LEU A 26 5.85 -3.80 -4.33
N PRO A 27 7.16 -3.92 -4.54
CA PRO A 27 7.88 -5.13 -4.17
C PRO A 27 7.73 -5.41 -2.67
N ILE A 28 7.63 -6.68 -2.29
CA ILE A 28 7.55 -7.06 -0.87
C ILE A 28 8.75 -6.54 -0.08
N SER A 29 9.92 -6.46 -0.72
CA SER A 29 11.13 -5.93 -0.09
C SER A 29 11.02 -4.46 0.34
N LYS A 30 10.04 -3.74 -0.17
CA LYS A 30 9.76 -2.33 0.18
C LYS A 30 8.73 -2.18 1.28
N LEU A 31 8.07 -3.26 1.68
CA LEU A 31 7.17 -3.23 2.82
C LEU A 31 7.97 -3.17 4.12
N TYR A 32 7.40 -2.51 5.14
CA TYR A 32 8.08 -2.37 6.41
C TYR A 32 8.18 -3.70 7.16
N GLY A 33 9.35 -3.92 7.77
CA GLY A 33 9.49 -4.99 8.75
C GLY A 33 9.40 -6.41 8.20
N VAL A 34 9.69 -6.62 6.92
CA VAL A 34 9.69 -7.97 6.35
C VAL A 34 11.01 -8.67 6.67
N PRO A 35 11.01 -9.72 7.51
CA PRO A 35 12.23 -10.50 7.75
C PRO A 35 12.72 -11.13 6.43
N THR A 36 14.01 -11.17 6.23
CA THR A 36 14.61 -11.77 5.02
C THR A 36 14.14 -13.20 4.80
N ARG A 37 14.02 -13.99 5.87
CA ARG A 37 13.53 -15.36 5.79
C ARG A 37 12.13 -15.43 5.21
N VAL A 38 11.23 -14.56 5.63
CA VAL A 38 9.84 -14.52 5.15
C VAL A 38 9.81 -14.11 3.67
N ARG A 39 10.57 -13.08 3.32
CA ARG A 39 10.68 -12.63 1.93
C ARG A 39 11.17 -13.74 1.01
N LEU A 40 12.20 -14.47 1.43
CA LEU A 40 12.75 -15.58 0.64
C LEU A 40 11.77 -16.75 0.55
N ALA A 41 11.05 -17.06 1.63
CA ALA A 41 10.03 -18.10 1.62
C ALA A 41 8.91 -17.77 0.62
N LEU A 42 8.45 -16.53 0.59
CA LEU A 42 7.45 -16.09 -0.38
C LEU A 42 7.99 -16.14 -1.81
N LYS A 43 9.24 -15.77 -2.01
CA LYS A 43 9.88 -15.81 -3.32
C LYS A 43 9.92 -17.23 -3.90
N VAL A 44 10.13 -18.25 -3.08
CA VAL A 44 10.06 -19.66 -3.51
C VAL A 44 8.69 -19.97 -4.10
N HIS A 45 7.63 -19.36 -3.59
CA HIS A 45 6.27 -19.50 -4.10
C HIS A 45 5.93 -18.46 -5.18
N LYS A 46 6.93 -17.81 -5.77
CA LYS A 46 6.79 -16.81 -6.83
C LYS A 46 5.99 -15.57 -6.40
N ILE A 47 6.07 -15.23 -5.12
CA ILE A 47 5.43 -14.05 -4.55
C ILE A 47 6.52 -13.04 -4.21
N THR A 48 6.64 -11.99 -5.02
CA THR A 48 7.67 -10.96 -4.87
C THR A 48 7.09 -9.54 -4.79
N THR A 49 5.80 -9.38 -5.08
CA THR A 49 5.13 -8.08 -5.04
C THR A 49 3.89 -8.12 -4.15
N GLY A 50 3.46 -6.94 -3.71
CA GLY A 50 2.24 -6.80 -2.92
C GLY A 50 1.01 -7.33 -3.67
N ALA A 51 0.89 -7.05 -4.96
CA ALA A 51 -0.24 -7.54 -5.76
C ALA A 51 -0.29 -9.08 -5.81
N GLN A 52 0.87 -9.73 -5.98
CA GLN A 52 0.94 -11.18 -5.94
C GLN A 52 0.57 -11.75 -4.57
N LEU A 53 1.03 -11.08 -3.51
CA LEU A 53 0.69 -11.48 -2.14
C LEU A 53 -0.82 -11.38 -1.88
N LEU A 54 -1.44 -10.28 -2.29
CA LEU A 54 -2.87 -10.08 -2.11
C LEU A 54 -3.71 -11.07 -2.93
N ALA A 55 -3.26 -11.40 -4.15
CA ALA A 55 -3.90 -12.41 -4.97
C ALA A 55 -3.84 -13.81 -4.31
N ALA A 56 -2.70 -14.13 -3.68
CA ALA A 56 -2.46 -15.45 -3.08
C ALA A 56 -3.05 -15.58 -1.67
N ALA A 57 -3.20 -14.49 -0.93
CA ALA A 57 -3.50 -14.52 0.50
C ALA A 57 -4.57 -13.50 0.94
N GLY A 58 -5.40 -13.02 0.01
CA GLY A 58 -6.41 -12.01 0.30
C GLY A 58 -7.55 -12.51 1.18
N ASN A 59 -7.92 -13.78 1.10
CA ASN A 59 -8.96 -14.35 1.95
C ASN A 59 -8.36 -15.24 3.05
N PRO A 60 -9.08 -15.46 4.16
CA PRO A 60 -8.55 -16.21 5.30
C PRO A 60 -8.11 -17.62 4.97
N ALA A 61 -8.87 -18.37 4.17
CA ALA A 61 -8.54 -19.74 3.84
C ALA A 61 -7.27 -19.83 2.98
N ALA A 62 -7.15 -19.00 1.95
CA ALA A 62 -5.95 -18.94 1.12
C ALA A 62 -4.74 -18.51 1.92
N ARG A 63 -4.92 -17.57 2.84
CA ARG A 63 -3.86 -17.05 3.72
C ARG A 63 -3.31 -18.15 4.63
N GLN A 64 -4.21 -18.93 5.24
CA GLN A 64 -3.80 -20.05 6.09
C GLN A 64 -3.03 -21.10 5.28
N LEU A 65 -3.50 -21.44 4.11
CA LEU A 65 -2.85 -22.41 3.25
C LEU A 65 -1.45 -21.97 2.81
N LEU A 66 -1.30 -20.70 2.47
CA LEU A 66 0.01 -20.14 2.11
C LEU A 66 0.96 -20.13 3.31
N ALA A 67 0.46 -19.77 4.50
CA ALA A 67 1.27 -19.80 5.72
C ALA A 67 1.83 -21.19 5.98
N GLU A 68 1.02 -22.22 5.85
CA GLU A 68 1.45 -23.60 6.01
C GLU A 68 2.49 -24.01 4.97
N ARG A 69 2.24 -23.71 3.70
CA ARG A 69 3.13 -24.06 2.59
C ARG A 69 4.47 -23.36 2.65
N ALA A 70 4.46 -22.09 2.99
CA ALA A 70 5.66 -21.27 3.07
C ALA A 70 6.38 -21.40 4.42
N ARG A 71 5.79 -22.07 5.39
CA ARG A 71 6.30 -22.21 6.76
C ARG A 71 6.51 -20.84 7.42
N ILE A 72 5.53 -19.99 7.25
CA ILE A 72 5.44 -18.67 7.87
C ILE A 72 4.31 -18.73 8.89
N THR A 73 4.44 -18.04 10.01
CA THR A 73 3.32 -18.00 10.97
C THR A 73 2.15 -17.22 10.38
N SER A 74 0.94 -17.59 10.77
CA SER A 74 -0.27 -16.88 10.34
C SER A 74 -0.20 -15.40 10.70
N THR A 75 0.32 -15.07 11.88
CA THR A 75 0.48 -13.69 12.33
C THR A 75 1.44 -12.89 11.44
N GLN A 76 2.58 -13.48 11.08
CA GLN A 76 3.54 -12.82 10.18
C GLN A 76 2.92 -12.56 8.81
N LEU A 77 2.23 -13.57 8.26
CA LEU A 77 1.62 -13.43 6.95
C LEU A 77 0.49 -12.41 6.95
N GLU A 78 -0.38 -12.44 7.96
CA GLU A 78 -1.48 -11.48 8.09
C GLU A 78 -0.97 -10.05 8.16
N LEU A 79 0.08 -9.81 8.94
CA LEU A 79 0.69 -8.48 9.04
C LEU A 79 1.21 -7.99 7.69
N LEU A 80 1.86 -8.86 6.93
CA LEU A 80 2.33 -8.51 5.58
C LEU A 80 1.19 -8.23 4.63
N VAL A 81 0.12 -9.01 4.70
CA VAL A 81 -1.07 -8.82 3.85
C VAL A 81 -1.71 -7.46 4.10
N VAL A 82 -1.92 -7.09 5.36
CA VAL A 82 -2.52 -5.78 5.67
C VAL A 82 -1.60 -4.63 5.28
N ARG A 83 -0.30 -4.76 5.46
CA ARG A 83 0.68 -3.75 5.03
C ARG A 83 0.71 -3.62 3.50
N ALA A 84 0.65 -4.73 2.78
CA ALA A 84 0.57 -4.72 1.33
C ALA A 84 -0.72 -4.07 0.83
N ASP A 85 -1.82 -4.29 1.54
CA ASP A 85 -3.10 -3.68 1.19
C ASP A 85 -3.08 -2.16 1.35
N LEU A 86 -2.64 -1.67 2.49
CA LEU A 86 -2.56 -0.23 2.74
C LEU A 86 -1.55 0.46 1.80
N ALA A 87 -0.48 -0.22 1.43
CA ALA A 87 0.52 0.29 0.50
C ALA A 87 -0.02 0.53 -0.92
N ARG A 88 -1.21 0.05 -1.23
CA ARG A 88 -1.89 0.33 -2.51
C ARG A 88 -2.30 1.79 -2.64
N VAL A 89 -2.43 2.49 -1.52
CA VAL A 89 -2.78 3.92 -1.51
C VAL A 89 -1.52 4.73 -1.79
N HIS A 90 -1.51 5.43 -2.93
CA HIS A 90 -0.38 6.27 -3.32
C HIS A 90 -0.20 7.43 -2.35
N GLY A 91 1.03 7.69 -1.96
CA GLY A 91 1.38 8.83 -1.11
C GLY A 91 1.43 8.54 0.38
N VAL A 92 0.93 7.40 0.83
CA VAL A 92 0.99 7.01 2.25
C VAL A 92 2.45 6.72 2.66
N GLY A 93 3.16 5.90 1.90
CA GLY A 93 4.54 5.56 2.20
C GLY A 93 4.70 4.74 3.48
N VAL A 94 5.97 4.51 3.87
CA VAL A 94 6.29 3.63 5.01
C VAL A 94 5.93 4.30 6.34
N VAL A 95 6.36 5.54 6.56
CA VAL A 95 6.21 6.20 7.87
C VAL A 95 4.75 6.50 8.18
N PHE A 96 4.03 7.10 7.24
CA PHE A 96 2.60 7.37 7.43
C PHE A 96 1.79 6.07 7.51
N GLY A 97 2.19 5.04 6.76
CA GLY A 97 1.57 3.71 6.87
C GLY A 97 1.69 3.12 8.26
N LEU A 98 2.84 3.24 8.90
CA LEU A 98 3.02 2.80 10.28
C LEU A 98 2.19 3.62 11.26
N MET A 99 2.08 4.91 11.05
CA MET A 99 1.24 5.76 11.88
C MET A 99 -0.22 5.36 11.79
N LEU A 100 -0.71 5.08 10.60
CA LEU A 100 -2.07 4.57 10.38
C LEU A 100 -2.28 3.23 11.09
N GLU A 101 -1.31 2.31 10.97
CA GLU A 101 -1.35 1.02 11.65
C GLU A 101 -1.47 1.19 13.17
N GLU A 102 -0.70 2.08 13.77
CA GLU A 102 -0.75 2.39 15.20
C GLU A 102 -2.11 2.96 15.62
N LEU A 103 -2.80 3.64 14.72
CA LEU A 103 -4.15 4.15 14.97
C LEU A 103 -5.25 3.11 14.67
N GLY A 104 -4.87 1.88 14.34
CA GLY A 104 -5.83 0.81 14.06
C GLY A 104 -6.37 0.78 12.63
N ILE A 105 -5.80 1.58 11.75
CA ILE A 105 -6.18 1.60 10.34
C ILE A 105 -5.24 0.68 9.59
N LEU A 106 -5.70 -0.54 9.31
CA LEU A 106 -4.86 -1.61 8.80
C LEU A 106 -5.03 -1.86 7.31
N LYS A 107 -6.24 -1.70 6.80
CA LYS A 107 -6.62 -2.05 5.43
C LYS A 107 -7.21 -0.86 4.70
N VAL A 108 -7.27 -0.98 3.39
CA VAL A 108 -7.87 0.06 2.54
C VAL A 108 -9.31 0.38 2.97
N GLN A 109 -10.12 -0.61 3.28
CA GLN A 109 -11.50 -0.37 3.72
C GLN A 109 -11.57 0.35 5.07
N ASP A 110 -10.62 0.16 5.97
CA ASP A 110 -10.56 0.90 7.23
C ASP A 110 -10.30 2.39 6.95
N LEU A 111 -9.38 2.66 6.02
CA LEU A 111 -9.07 4.02 5.60
C LEU A 111 -10.26 4.68 4.91
N ALA A 112 -10.96 3.95 4.06
CA ALA A 112 -12.14 4.43 3.35
C ALA A 112 -13.27 4.82 4.32
N ALA A 113 -13.35 4.18 5.46
CA ALA A 113 -14.36 4.46 6.48
C ALA A 113 -14.04 5.68 7.35
N CYS A 114 -12.84 6.26 7.22
CA CYS A 114 -12.43 7.39 8.04
C CYS A 114 -12.99 8.71 7.53
N ASP A 115 -13.33 9.61 8.45
CA ASP A 115 -13.51 11.01 8.13
C ASP A 115 -12.14 11.65 7.97
N PRO A 116 -11.85 12.31 6.83
CA PRO A 116 -10.51 12.85 6.58
C PRO A 116 -10.06 13.90 7.60
N HIS A 117 -10.96 14.76 8.04
CA HIS A 117 -10.63 15.80 9.03
C HIS A 117 -10.29 15.20 10.39
N GLU A 118 -11.10 14.25 10.84
CA GLU A 118 -10.85 13.54 12.08
C GLU A 118 -9.56 12.74 12.02
N LEU A 119 -9.33 12.03 10.93
CA LEU A 119 -8.10 11.25 10.74
C LEU A 119 -6.87 12.16 10.71
N HIS A 120 -6.94 13.27 9.99
CA HIS A 120 -5.86 14.26 9.97
C HIS A 120 -5.51 14.74 11.39
N ASP A 121 -6.52 15.05 12.19
CA ASP A 121 -6.32 15.51 13.57
C ASP A 121 -5.69 14.41 14.45
N ARG A 122 -6.16 13.18 14.31
CA ARG A 122 -5.59 12.03 15.04
C ARG A 122 -4.12 11.79 14.67
N LEU A 123 -3.78 11.86 13.39
CA LEU A 123 -2.41 11.69 12.91
C LEU A 123 -1.50 12.82 13.42
N ARG A 124 -1.99 14.04 13.41
CA ARG A 124 -1.25 15.19 13.92
C ARG A 124 -0.94 15.03 15.41
N ARG A 125 -1.94 14.69 16.21
CA ARG A 125 -1.77 14.46 17.65
C ARG A 125 -0.80 13.32 17.93
N TYR A 126 -0.93 12.21 17.18
CA TYR A 126 -0.03 11.09 17.32
C TYR A 126 1.41 11.49 17.03
N ASN A 127 1.64 12.22 15.95
CA ASN A 127 2.98 12.65 15.57
C ASN A 127 3.55 13.69 16.54
N GLU A 128 2.73 14.56 17.10
CA GLU A 128 3.17 15.51 18.14
C GLU A 128 3.67 14.78 19.39
N SER A 129 3.03 13.65 19.74
CA SER A 129 3.38 12.86 20.91
C SER A 129 4.58 11.93 20.68
N VAL A 130 4.58 11.20 19.55
CA VAL A 130 5.54 10.13 19.28
C VAL A 130 6.68 10.60 18.39
N ARG A 131 6.46 11.61 17.57
CA ARG A 131 7.44 12.12 16.59
C ARG A 131 7.93 11.04 15.62
N ALA A 132 6.99 10.24 15.14
CA ALA A 132 7.28 9.15 14.19
C ALA A 132 7.74 9.69 12.83
N ALA A 133 7.22 10.84 12.40
CA ALA A 133 7.56 11.49 11.15
C ALA A 133 8.12 12.89 11.40
N ARG A 134 8.94 13.37 10.47
CA ARG A 134 9.48 14.74 10.53
C ARG A 134 8.39 15.80 10.45
N ARG A 135 7.31 15.50 9.77
CA ARG A 135 6.10 16.33 9.69
C ARG A 135 4.87 15.46 9.75
N SER A 136 3.77 16.02 10.19
CA SER A 136 2.48 15.39 10.06
C SER A 136 2.00 15.46 8.61
N PRO A 137 1.18 14.52 8.13
CA PRO A 137 0.59 14.65 6.82
C PRO A 137 -0.35 15.86 6.79
N THR A 138 -0.45 16.51 5.64
CA THR A 138 -1.38 17.60 5.45
C THR A 138 -2.81 17.10 5.32
N LEU A 139 -3.80 17.97 5.54
CA LEU A 139 -5.19 17.63 5.32
C LEU A 139 -5.44 17.19 3.88
N ASP A 140 -4.85 17.87 2.90
CA ASP A 140 -4.99 17.53 1.50
C ASP A 140 -4.46 16.12 1.20
N GLU A 141 -3.34 15.75 1.80
CA GLU A 141 -2.79 14.40 1.69
C GLU A 141 -3.77 13.36 2.25
N VAL A 142 -4.28 13.59 3.44
CA VAL A 142 -5.22 12.67 4.09
C VAL A 142 -6.53 12.55 3.29
N GLN A 143 -7.05 13.66 2.79
CA GLN A 143 -8.24 13.66 1.93
C GLN A 143 -7.99 12.83 0.66
N ALA A 144 -6.81 12.97 0.04
CA ALA A 144 -6.46 12.19 -1.15
C ALA A 144 -6.36 10.69 -0.83
N TRP A 145 -5.81 10.32 0.32
CA TRP A 145 -5.73 8.92 0.73
C TRP A 145 -7.12 8.29 0.91
N VAL A 146 -8.00 8.98 1.61
CA VAL A 146 -9.37 8.50 1.84
C VAL A 146 -10.13 8.39 0.53
N ALA A 147 -10.00 9.36 -0.36
CA ALA A 147 -10.61 9.34 -1.68
C ALA A 147 -10.12 8.16 -2.53
N GLN A 148 -8.81 7.90 -2.52
CA GLN A 148 -8.25 6.73 -3.20
C GLN A 148 -8.80 5.43 -2.61
N ALA A 149 -8.85 5.33 -1.29
CA ALA A 149 -9.36 4.15 -0.61
C ALA A 149 -10.80 3.83 -1.01
N HIS A 150 -11.63 4.84 -1.20
CA HIS A 150 -13.01 4.66 -1.67
C HIS A 150 -13.10 4.05 -3.07
N SER A 151 -12.13 4.31 -3.93
CA SER A 151 -12.15 3.82 -5.31
C SER A 151 -11.40 2.51 -5.52
N LEU A 152 -10.63 2.06 -4.54
CA LEU A 152 -9.88 0.81 -4.65
C LEU A 152 -10.76 -0.40 -4.34
N PRO A 153 -10.63 -1.50 -5.10
CA PRO A 153 -11.38 -2.71 -4.80
C PRO A 153 -10.92 -3.35 -3.50
N ILE A 154 -11.83 -4.04 -2.82
CA ILE A 154 -11.52 -4.81 -1.62
C ILE A 154 -10.81 -6.09 -2.04
N LEU A 155 -9.56 -6.25 -1.62
CA LEU A 155 -8.72 -7.43 -1.93
C LEU A 155 -8.41 -8.26 -0.69
N VAL A 156 -8.68 -7.74 0.49
CA VAL A 156 -8.42 -8.44 1.77
C VAL A 156 -9.72 -8.57 2.54
N THR A 157 -10.03 -9.78 2.92
CA THR A 157 -11.21 -10.10 3.75
C THR A 157 -10.83 -10.85 5.01
#